data_8c087f20a361fdda10040cf629a5b53c
#
_entry.id   8c087f20a361fdda10040cf629a5b53c
#
_cell.length_a   1.000
_cell.length_b   1.000
_cell.length_c   1.000
_cell.angle_alpha   90.00
_cell.angle_beta   90.00
_cell.angle_gamma   90.00
#
_symmetry.space_group_name_H-M   'P 1'
#
loop_
_entity.id
_entity.type
_entity.pdbx_description
1 polymer ?
#
loop_
_entity_poly.entity_id
_entity_poly.type
_entity_poly.pdbx_seq_one_letter_code
_entity_poly.pdbx_strand_id
1 'polypeptide(L)'
;MYKRQLIYIRRPDKKNAGFFQLILFRIADSVITGMCVTIVTLPVILIISGQIPVISLFLNVIVIPLMSLIMISGIFTGIAGMLSLEAAYFFAGAGGYILDFYYKLCSLSSHFKYAVIVTGTPDTARVFLYFTVLIIWICVHVILMNKKIDAVCFALLVCVLTGLHYNIDSDMKIAMLDVGQGDSIVMHTKEGMNVLFDGGSTSKKNVGRYTIYTYLKYCGVRSLDYVFISHPDKDHVNGIYELIELCDNTFEIGTVVLPGIRRTTAVKKQAGDDMSKLERTLKATGINVVYADAGDSIKSGEFSVECMHPCKGYNYESANDYSAVYLVEYGDFSMLMTGDAEKKAEKCIVEDANRMAGDAGESARFMSVNILKVGHHGSKGASSEEFLSYVKPENALISCGAGNSYGHPHTETLQRLSGIGAKVYRTDESGEIAVRVRDGSYKIEAFKALKG
;
A
#
# COMPACT_ATOMS: atom_id res chain seq x y z
N MET A 1 28.47 -27.70 -33.58
CA MET A 1 27.05 -27.68 -33.43
C MET A 1 26.63 -27.10 -32.06
N TYR A 2 27.12 -25.91 -31.71
CA TYR A 2 26.75 -25.20 -30.49
C TYR A 2 27.00 -23.72 -30.71
N LYS A 3 25.95 -22.91 -31.00
CA LYS A 3 25.88 -21.45 -30.81
C LYS A 3 24.64 -20.90 -31.52
N ARG A 4 23.46 -21.15 -30.93
CA ARG A 4 22.24 -20.44 -31.31
C ARG A 4 21.80 -19.63 -30.07
N GLN A 5 22.41 -18.46 -29.90
CA GLN A 5 21.94 -17.49 -28.90
C GLN A 5 20.97 -16.54 -29.60
N LEU A 6 19.87 -16.18 -28.95
CA LEU A 6 18.84 -15.24 -29.41
C LEU A 6 19.46 -13.89 -29.82
N ILE A 7 20.52 -13.47 -29.14
CA ILE A 7 21.32 -12.30 -29.47
C ILE A 7 22.76 -12.74 -29.65
N TYR A 8 23.24 -12.69 -30.89
CA TYR A 8 24.60 -13.11 -31.22
C TYR A 8 25.54 -11.90 -31.14
N ILE A 9 26.27 -11.79 -30.04
CA ILE A 9 27.48 -10.94 -30.03
C ILE A 9 28.63 -11.79 -30.55
N ARG A 10 29.19 -11.35 -31.68
CA ARG A 10 30.35 -12.05 -32.25
C ARG A 10 31.50 -12.00 -31.25
N ARG A 11 31.88 -13.14 -30.72
CA ARG A 11 33.00 -13.25 -29.78
C ARG A 11 34.26 -12.75 -30.49
N PRO A 12 34.96 -11.76 -29.92
CA PRO A 12 36.26 -11.34 -30.52
C PRO A 12 37.22 -12.53 -30.52
N ASP A 13 37.99 -12.64 -31.60
CA ASP A 13 38.99 -13.68 -31.68
C ASP A 13 40.03 -13.47 -30.57
N LYS A 14 40.14 -14.43 -29.65
CA LYS A 14 41.04 -14.35 -28.49
C LYS A 14 42.54 -14.10 -28.86
N LYS A 15 42.94 -14.44 -30.10
CA LYS A 15 44.32 -14.25 -30.57
C LYS A 15 44.59 -12.82 -31.05
N ASN A 16 43.55 -12.11 -31.50
CA ASN A 16 43.70 -10.80 -32.14
C ASN A 16 42.96 -9.67 -31.39
N ALA A 17 42.22 -9.96 -30.33
CA ALA A 17 41.46 -8.96 -29.60
C ALA A 17 42.31 -8.28 -28.54
N GLY A 18 42.35 -6.97 -28.55
CA GLY A 18 42.97 -6.17 -27.49
C GLY A 18 42.21 -6.33 -26.15
N PHE A 19 42.92 -6.09 -25.07
CA PHE A 19 42.38 -6.20 -23.68
C PHE A 19 41.06 -5.42 -23.51
N PHE A 20 40.97 -4.20 -24.03
CA PHE A 20 39.75 -3.38 -23.98
C PHE A 20 38.57 -3.99 -24.72
N GLN A 21 38.80 -4.62 -25.88
CA GLN A 21 37.74 -5.27 -26.65
C GLN A 21 37.16 -6.50 -25.88
N LEU A 22 38.00 -7.22 -25.16
CA LEU A 22 37.60 -8.35 -24.35
C LEU A 22 36.75 -7.91 -23.13
N ILE A 23 37.13 -6.78 -22.49
CA ILE A 23 36.36 -6.19 -21.39
C ILE A 23 35.00 -5.73 -21.88
N LEU A 24 34.95 -4.93 -22.95
CA LEU A 24 33.70 -4.45 -23.53
C LEU A 24 32.77 -5.61 -23.93
N PHE A 25 33.34 -6.65 -24.52
CA PHE A 25 32.58 -7.86 -24.86
C PHE A 25 31.98 -8.52 -23.61
N ARG A 26 32.76 -8.68 -22.52
CA ARG A 26 32.28 -9.28 -21.28
C ARG A 26 31.17 -8.44 -20.62
N ILE A 27 31.34 -7.11 -20.62
CA ILE A 27 30.31 -6.20 -20.10
C ILE A 27 29.02 -6.34 -20.92
N ALA A 28 29.12 -6.28 -22.24
CA ALA A 28 27.97 -6.44 -23.12
C ALA A 28 27.28 -7.81 -22.96
N ASP A 29 28.05 -8.88 -22.85
CA ASP A 29 27.53 -10.25 -22.63
C ASP A 29 26.82 -10.37 -21.26
N SER A 30 27.36 -9.75 -20.21
CA SER A 30 26.75 -9.70 -18.88
C SER A 30 25.45 -8.89 -18.90
N VAL A 31 25.41 -7.72 -19.57
CA VAL A 31 24.19 -6.89 -19.70
C VAL A 31 23.11 -7.67 -20.44
N ILE A 32 23.43 -8.30 -21.58
CA ILE A 32 22.45 -9.06 -22.36
C ILE A 32 21.95 -10.28 -21.57
N THR A 33 22.83 -10.98 -20.89
CA THR A 33 22.43 -12.11 -20.04
C THR A 33 21.49 -11.63 -18.92
N GLY A 34 21.83 -10.51 -18.26
CA GLY A 34 20.99 -9.88 -17.25
C GLY A 34 19.62 -9.47 -17.80
N MET A 35 19.57 -8.88 -18.98
CA MET A 35 18.31 -8.54 -19.66
C MET A 35 17.46 -9.78 -19.96
N CYS A 36 18.05 -10.85 -20.47
CA CYS A 36 17.34 -12.10 -20.74
C CYS A 36 16.74 -12.71 -19.46
N VAL A 37 17.53 -12.73 -18.38
CA VAL A 37 17.06 -13.21 -17.07
C VAL A 37 15.92 -12.32 -16.58
N THR A 38 16.06 -10.99 -16.64
CA THR A 38 15.03 -10.06 -16.21
C THR A 38 13.74 -10.24 -17.01
N ILE A 39 13.81 -10.36 -18.34
CA ILE A 39 12.63 -10.60 -19.19
C ILE A 39 11.92 -11.88 -18.76
N VAL A 40 12.63 -12.98 -18.52
CA VAL A 40 12.00 -14.24 -18.12
C VAL A 40 11.40 -14.17 -16.71
N THR A 41 12.06 -13.48 -15.78
CA THR A 41 11.62 -13.42 -14.38
C THR A 41 10.67 -12.26 -14.06
N LEU A 42 10.53 -11.29 -14.97
CA LEU A 42 9.78 -10.05 -14.73
C LEU A 42 8.34 -10.27 -14.23
N PRO A 43 7.51 -11.15 -14.82
CA PRO A 43 6.15 -11.36 -14.32
C PRO A 43 6.14 -11.89 -12.88
N VAL A 44 7.10 -12.76 -12.54
CA VAL A 44 7.23 -13.30 -11.17
C VAL A 44 7.64 -12.20 -10.20
N ILE A 45 8.59 -11.35 -10.60
CA ILE A 45 9.01 -10.18 -9.80
C ILE A 45 7.81 -9.25 -9.55
N LEU A 46 7.01 -8.98 -10.58
CA LEU A 46 5.81 -8.13 -10.47
C LEU A 46 4.74 -8.73 -9.54
N ILE A 47 4.51 -10.05 -9.61
CA ILE A 47 3.58 -10.72 -8.69
C ILE A 47 4.03 -10.59 -7.22
N ILE A 48 5.34 -10.70 -6.97
CA ILE A 48 5.88 -10.69 -5.61
C ILE A 48 6.03 -9.27 -5.06
N SER A 49 6.49 -8.32 -5.87
CA SER A 49 6.91 -7.00 -5.39
C SER A 49 6.09 -5.82 -5.93
N GLY A 50 5.29 -6.01 -6.98
CA GLY A 50 4.54 -4.92 -7.64
C GLY A 50 5.42 -3.86 -8.30
N GLN A 51 6.72 -4.14 -8.52
CA GLN A 51 7.67 -3.14 -8.99
C GLN A 51 8.79 -3.72 -9.85
N ILE A 52 9.31 -2.91 -10.76
CA ILE A 52 10.41 -3.27 -11.68
C ILE A 52 11.69 -2.60 -11.19
N PRO A 53 12.70 -3.36 -10.74
CA PRO A 53 13.98 -2.82 -10.32
C PRO A 53 14.89 -2.54 -11.54
N VAL A 54 14.67 -1.41 -12.23
CA VAL A 54 15.40 -1.07 -13.48
C VAL A 54 16.91 -0.97 -13.24
N ILE A 55 17.30 -0.40 -12.10
CA ILE A 55 18.72 -0.22 -11.77
C ILE A 55 19.46 -1.56 -11.60
N SER A 56 18.75 -2.65 -11.28
CA SER A 56 19.35 -3.97 -11.09
C SER A 56 20.06 -4.50 -12.34
N LEU A 57 19.61 -4.09 -13.53
CA LEU A 57 20.28 -4.44 -14.80
C LEU A 57 21.74 -3.97 -14.82
N PHE A 58 21.99 -2.77 -14.32
CA PHE A 58 23.33 -2.17 -14.26
C PHE A 58 24.12 -2.71 -13.08
N LEU A 59 23.48 -2.87 -11.91
CA LEU A 59 24.12 -3.41 -10.72
C LEU A 59 24.61 -4.83 -10.93
N ASN A 60 23.86 -5.66 -11.65
CA ASN A 60 24.20 -7.06 -11.90
C ASN A 60 25.51 -7.23 -12.69
N VAL A 61 25.91 -6.24 -13.48
CA VAL A 61 27.21 -6.24 -14.17
C VAL A 61 28.38 -6.29 -13.17
N ILE A 62 28.20 -5.64 -12.01
CA ILE A 62 29.20 -5.57 -10.94
C ILE A 62 28.98 -6.68 -9.92
N VAL A 63 27.74 -6.91 -9.51
CA VAL A 63 27.37 -7.83 -8.44
C VAL A 63 27.66 -9.29 -8.83
N ILE A 64 27.24 -9.72 -10.04
CA ILE A 64 27.37 -11.14 -10.46
C ILE A 64 28.82 -11.62 -10.49
N PRO A 65 29.79 -10.89 -11.07
CA PRO A 65 31.18 -11.34 -11.03
C PRO A 65 31.77 -11.46 -9.63
N LEU A 66 31.42 -10.55 -8.74
CA LEU A 66 31.93 -10.54 -7.36
C LEU A 66 31.26 -11.57 -6.46
N MET A 67 30.07 -12.08 -6.85
CA MET A 67 29.35 -13.11 -6.10
C MET A 67 30.19 -14.40 -5.94
N SER A 68 30.97 -14.76 -6.96
CA SER A 68 31.88 -15.91 -6.91
C SER A 68 32.93 -15.76 -5.82
N LEU A 69 33.44 -14.55 -5.60
CA LEU A 69 34.42 -14.28 -4.54
C LEU A 69 33.79 -14.39 -3.16
N ILE A 70 32.55 -13.92 -2.98
CA ILE A 70 31.80 -14.07 -1.73
C ILE A 70 31.59 -15.55 -1.42
N MET A 71 31.17 -16.35 -2.41
CA MET A 71 30.96 -17.77 -2.24
C MET A 71 32.26 -18.50 -1.84
N ILE A 72 33.36 -18.17 -2.52
CA ILE A 72 34.70 -18.75 -2.20
C ILE A 72 35.08 -18.34 -0.77
N SER A 73 34.97 -17.05 -0.43
CA SER A 73 35.25 -16.57 0.93
C SER A 73 34.39 -17.30 1.97
N GLY A 74 33.09 -17.47 1.72
CA GLY A 74 32.18 -18.19 2.62
C GLY A 74 32.56 -19.67 2.84
N ILE A 75 32.94 -20.37 1.76
CA ILE A 75 33.41 -21.79 1.86
C ILE A 75 34.69 -21.87 2.68
N PHE A 76 35.69 -21.01 2.40
CA PHE A 76 36.92 -21.00 3.16
C PHE A 76 36.71 -20.58 4.61
N THR A 77 35.83 -19.65 4.90
CA THR A 77 35.40 -19.25 6.24
C THR A 77 34.85 -20.47 7.01
N GLY A 78 33.94 -21.23 6.38
CA GLY A 78 33.36 -22.43 6.98
C GLY A 78 34.41 -23.51 7.29
N ILE A 79 35.27 -23.81 6.33
CA ILE A 79 36.36 -24.82 6.51
C ILE A 79 37.36 -24.35 7.58
N ALA A 80 37.79 -23.09 7.50
CA ALA A 80 38.77 -22.55 8.46
C ALA A 80 38.18 -22.47 9.87
N GLY A 81 36.86 -22.17 10.01
CA GLY A 81 36.17 -22.14 11.30
C GLY A 81 36.09 -23.48 12.02
N MET A 82 36.24 -24.60 11.28
CA MET A 82 36.37 -25.95 11.89
C MET A 82 37.75 -26.15 12.54
N LEU A 83 38.76 -25.37 12.17
CA LEU A 83 40.12 -25.46 12.64
C LEU A 83 40.48 -24.34 13.62
N SER A 84 40.14 -23.09 13.29
CA SER A 84 40.48 -21.92 14.09
C SER A 84 39.49 -20.78 13.77
N LEU A 85 38.98 -20.12 14.83
CA LEU A 85 38.11 -18.97 14.71
C LEU A 85 38.84 -17.76 14.08
N GLU A 86 40.11 -17.59 14.38
CA GLU A 86 40.97 -16.52 13.84
C GLU A 86 41.15 -16.67 12.32
N ALA A 87 41.41 -17.91 11.87
CA ALA A 87 41.49 -18.21 10.45
C ALA A 87 40.15 -17.98 9.74
N ALA A 88 39.03 -18.31 10.37
CA ALA A 88 37.71 -18.01 9.85
C ALA A 88 37.47 -16.51 9.65
N TYR A 89 37.81 -15.67 10.63
CA TYR A 89 37.71 -14.20 10.53
C TYR A 89 38.55 -13.64 9.38
N PHE A 90 39.73 -14.15 9.14
CA PHE A 90 40.56 -13.72 8.02
C PHE A 90 39.87 -13.95 6.66
N PHE A 91 39.32 -15.16 6.43
CA PHE A 91 38.61 -15.44 5.19
C PHE A 91 37.27 -14.75 5.09
N ALA A 92 36.53 -14.55 6.21
CA ALA A 92 35.27 -13.81 6.25
C ALA A 92 35.45 -12.35 5.87
N GLY A 93 36.61 -11.76 6.19
CA GLY A 93 36.88 -10.32 5.93
C GLY A 93 36.72 -9.96 4.45
N ALA A 94 37.20 -10.79 3.53
CA ALA A 94 37.08 -10.54 2.10
C ALA A 94 35.60 -10.49 1.64
N GLY A 95 34.78 -11.44 2.11
CA GLY A 95 33.35 -11.46 1.85
C GLY A 95 32.63 -10.26 2.48
N GLY A 96 33.01 -9.88 3.70
CA GLY A 96 32.46 -8.74 4.42
C GLY A 96 32.67 -7.41 3.66
N TYR A 97 33.90 -7.15 3.20
CA TYR A 97 34.19 -5.95 2.40
C TYR A 97 33.39 -5.88 1.10
N ILE A 98 33.18 -7.01 0.41
CA ILE A 98 32.38 -7.04 -0.81
C ILE A 98 30.89 -6.78 -0.48
N LEU A 99 30.37 -7.33 0.62
CA LEU A 99 29.00 -7.08 1.07
C LEU A 99 28.79 -5.62 1.47
N ASP A 100 29.75 -5.00 2.17
CA ASP A 100 29.75 -3.58 2.48
C ASP A 100 29.74 -2.71 1.20
N PHE A 101 30.55 -3.11 0.21
CA PHE A 101 30.55 -2.45 -1.09
C PHE A 101 29.18 -2.56 -1.78
N TYR A 102 28.55 -3.75 -1.77
CA TYR A 102 27.19 -3.92 -2.30
C TYR A 102 26.17 -3.05 -1.59
N TYR A 103 26.23 -3.01 -0.26
CA TYR A 103 25.33 -2.16 0.51
C TYR A 103 25.46 -0.68 0.11
N LYS A 104 26.66 -0.17 0.01
CA LYS A 104 26.94 1.21 -0.42
C LYS A 104 26.46 1.47 -1.87
N LEU A 105 26.70 0.51 -2.76
CA LEU A 105 26.27 0.60 -4.16
C LEU A 105 24.74 0.60 -4.28
N CYS A 106 24.04 -0.26 -3.55
CA CYS A 106 22.58 -0.29 -3.51
C CYS A 106 22.01 0.97 -2.86
N SER A 107 22.60 1.45 -1.77
CA SER A 107 22.20 2.70 -1.12
C SER A 107 22.37 3.90 -2.04
N LEU A 108 23.48 3.99 -2.77
CA LEU A 108 23.67 5.05 -3.76
C LEU A 108 22.64 4.96 -4.90
N SER A 109 22.34 3.75 -5.34
CA SER A 109 21.41 3.52 -6.46
C SER A 109 19.95 3.83 -6.08
N SER A 110 19.56 3.71 -4.81
CA SER A 110 18.21 4.04 -4.34
C SER A 110 17.87 5.54 -4.45
N HIS A 111 18.88 6.40 -4.55
CA HIS A 111 18.66 7.84 -4.74
C HIS A 111 18.28 8.23 -6.17
N PHE A 112 18.39 7.32 -7.14
CA PHE A 112 17.97 7.61 -8.51
C PHE A 112 16.44 7.49 -8.65
N LYS A 113 15.78 8.55 -9.13
CA LYS A 113 14.31 8.65 -9.28
C LYS A 113 13.66 7.47 -10.01
N TYR A 114 14.35 6.82 -10.93
CA TYR A 114 13.83 5.71 -11.73
C TYR A 114 14.57 4.40 -11.45
N ALA A 115 15.21 4.28 -10.29
CA ALA A 115 15.86 3.04 -9.88
C ALA A 115 14.87 1.87 -9.82
N VAL A 116 13.65 2.18 -9.39
CA VAL A 116 12.52 1.25 -9.29
C VAL A 116 11.28 1.90 -9.88
N ILE A 117 10.51 1.14 -10.66
CA ILE A 117 9.22 1.58 -11.20
C ILE A 117 8.13 0.73 -10.55
N VAL A 118 7.25 1.36 -9.77
CA VAL A 118 6.06 0.70 -9.21
C VAL A 118 4.99 0.63 -10.30
N THR A 119 4.54 -0.56 -10.63
CA THR A 119 3.54 -0.81 -11.69
C THR A 119 2.31 -1.54 -11.16
N GLY A 120 2.42 -2.05 -9.93
CA GLY A 120 1.42 -2.95 -9.36
C GLY A 120 1.55 -4.37 -9.88
N THR A 121 0.67 -5.22 -9.37
CA THR A 121 0.67 -6.65 -9.67
C THR A 121 -0.26 -6.94 -10.84
N PRO A 122 0.22 -7.57 -11.92
CA PRO A 122 -0.61 -7.94 -13.05
C PRO A 122 -1.56 -9.09 -12.69
N ASP A 123 -2.70 -9.15 -13.36
CA ASP A 123 -3.61 -10.29 -13.24
C ASP A 123 -3.03 -11.57 -13.86
N THR A 124 -3.54 -12.70 -13.41
CA THR A 124 -3.06 -14.03 -13.83
C THR A 124 -3.17 -14.26 -15.35
N ALA A 125 -4.22 -13.75 -16.00
CA ALA A 125 -4.44 -13.94 -17.43
C ALA A 125 -3.36 -13.23 -18.26
N ARG A 126 -2.95 -12.03 -17.85
CA ARG A 126 -1.85 -11.27 -18.50
C ARG A 126 -0.50 -11.96 -18.32
N VAL A 127 -0.26 -12.53 -17.15
CA VAL A 127 0.96 -13.31 -16.89
C VAL A 127 1.01 -14.55 -17.80
N PHE A 128 -0.10 -15.26 -17.94
CA PHE A 128 -0.22 -16.39 -18.88
C PHE A 128 0.01 -15.94 -20.33
N LEU A 129 -0.60 -14.84 -20.74
CA LEU A 129 -0.41 -14.28 -22.08
C LEU A 129 1.07 -13.95 -22.33
N TYR A 130 1.72 -13.32 -21.36
CA TYR A 130 3.15 -12.97 -21.44
C TYR A 130 4.01 -14.21 -21.70
N PHE A 131 3.88 -15.25 -20.88
CA PHE A 131 4.67 -16.47 -21.05
C PHE A 131 4.33 -17.20 -22.34
N THR A 132 3.06 -17.18 -22.76
CA THR A 132 2.65 -17.76 -24.04
C THR A 132 3.37 -17.08 -25.21
N VAL A 133 3.36 -15.75 -25.25
CA VAL A 133 4.06 -14.98 -26.30
C VAL A 133 5.56 -15.22 -26.24
N LEU A 134 6.16 -15.27 -25.05
CA LEU A 134 7.58 -15.53 -24.87
C LEU A 134 7.97 -16.93 -25.39
N ILE A 135 7.21 -17.96 -25.05
CA ILE A 135 7.46 -19.34 -25.50
C ILE A 135 7.30 -19.44 -27.02
N ILE A 136 6.22 -18.85 -27.59
CA ILE A 136 6.02 -18.82 -29.04
C ILE A 136 7.22 -18.14 -29.73
N TRP A 137 7.68 -17.01 -29.21
CA TRP A 137 8.85 -16.33 -29.79
C TRP A 137 10.08 -17.23 -29.78
N ILE A 138 10.40 -17.87 -28.64
CA ILE A 138 11.54 -18.80 -28.52
C ILE A 138 11.41 -19.94 -29.56
N CYS A 139 10.24 -20.58 -29.65
CA CYS A 139 10.01 -21.68 -30.58
C CYS A 139 10.15 -21.21 -32.06
N VAL A 140 9.54 -20.09 -32.39
CA VAL A 140 9.62 -19.52 -33.75
C VAL A 140 11.05 -19.14 -34.11
N HIS A 141 11.77 -18.51 -33.19
CA HIS A 141 13.19 -18.17 -33.38
C HIS A 141 14.04 -19.42 -33.67
N VAL A 142 13.86 -20.48 -32.89
CA VAL A 142 14.60 -21.75 -33.05
C VAL A 142 14.29 -22.43 -34.39
N ILE A 143 13.03 -22.37 -34.85
CA ILE A 143 12.58 -23.07 -36.06
C ILE A 143 12.91 -22.26 -37.32
N LEU A 144 12.55 -20.97 -37.35
CA LEU A 144 12.56 -20.17 -38.56
C LEU A 144 13.81 -19.32 -38.72
N MET A 145 14.47 -18.92 -37.63
CA MET A 145 15.66 -18.05 -37.63
C MET A 145 15.50 -16.79 -38.51
N ASN A 146 14.31 -16.21 -38.52
CA ASN A 146 13.96 -15.10 -39.37
C ASN A 146 13.89 -13.79 -38.58
N LYS A 147 14.83 -12.87 -38.85
CA LYS A 147 14.94 -11.60 -38.14
C LYS A 147 13.67 -10.72 -38.20
N LYS A 148 12.89 -10.79 -39.29
CA LYS A 148 11.65 -10.02 -39.41
C LYS A 148 10.57 -10.57 -38.46
N ILE A 149 10.50 -11.88 -38.37
CA ILE A 149 9.55 -12.55 -37.47
C ILE A 149 9.97 -12.33 -36.02
N ASP A 150 11.27 -12.41 -35.71
CA ASP A 150 11.81 -12.09 -34.40
C ASP A 150 11.43 -10.68 -33.95
N ALA A 151 11.54 -9.69 -34.86
CA ALA A 151 11.16 -8.30 -34.58
C ALA A 151 9.66 -8.17 -34.28
N VAL A 152 8.79 -8.90 -34.99
CA VAL A 152 7.35 -8.92 -34.73
C VAL A 152 7.05 -9.56 -33.38
N CYS A 153 7.65 -10.72 -33.07
CA CYS A 153 7.47 -11.38 -31.78
C CYS A 153 7.98 -10.53 -30.62
N PHE A 154 9.11 -9.84 -30.80
CA PHE A 154 9.64 -8.90 -29.83
C PHE A 154 8.67 -7.72 -29.61
N ALA A 155 8.15 -7.14 -30.68
CA ALA A 155 7.16 -6.06 -30.58
C ALA A 155 5.90 -6.52 -29.85
N LEU A 156 5.39 -7.71 -30.14
CA LEU A 156 4.26 -8.31 -29.39
C LEU A 156 4.59 -8.50 -27.91
N LEU A 157 5.79 -9.00 -27.58
CA LEU A 157 6.21 -9.16 -26.20
C LEU A 157 6.27 -7.79 -25.47
N VAL A 158 6.78 -6.75 -26.15
CA VAL A 158 6.78 -5.39 -25.60
C VAL A 158 5.35 -4.88 -25.38
N CYS A 159 4.43 -5.10 -26.32
CA CYS A 159 3.02 -4.73 -26.13
C CYS A 159 2.39 -5.42 -24.94
N VAL A 160 2.66 -6.73 -24.75
CA VAL A 160 2.16 -7.46 -23.59
C VAL A 160 2.83 -6.96 -22.30
N LEU A 161 4.15 -6.67 -22.37
CA LEU A 161 4.91 -6.13 -21.25
C LEU A 161 4.33 -4.79 -20.76
N THR A 162 3.97 -3.88 -21.67
CA THR A 162 3.35 -2.60 -21.31
C THR A 162 1.97 -2.78 -20.66
N GLY A 163 1.33 -3.92 -20.90
CA GLY A 163 0.09 -4.31 -20.22
C GLY A 163 0.26 -4.99 -18.86
N LEU A 164 1.50 -5.33 -18.46
CA LEU A 164 1.79 -5.95 -17.16
C LEU A 164 1.82 -4.90 -16.04
N HIS A 165 0.67 -4.30 -15.77
CA HIS A 165 0.50 -3.38 -14.64
C HIS A 165 -0.83 -3.68 -13.95
N TYR A 166 -0.97 -3.20 -12.73
CA TYR A 166 -2.25 -3.28 -12.02
C TYR A 166 -3.29 -2.43 -12.76
N ASN A 167 -4.48 -2.99 -12.96
CA ASN A 167 -5.63 -2.26 -13.45
C ASN A 167 -6.75 -2.34 -12.43
N ILE A 168 -7.35 -1.19 -12.16
CA ILE A 168 -8.61 -1.15 -11.44
C ILE A 168 -9.71 -1.62 -12.38
N ASP A 169 -10.50 -2.59 -11.93
CA ASP A 169 -11.62 -3.18 -12.68
C ASP A 169 -12.98 -2.66 -12.19
N SER A 170 -12.97 -1.54 -11.48
CA SER A 170 -14.09 -0.84 -10.87
C SER A 170 -13.87 0.67 -10.97
N ASP A 171 -14.91 1.46 -10.78
CA ASP A 171 -14.80 2.92 -10.78
C ASP A 171 -14.10 3.39 -9.51
N MET A 172 -14.39 2.75 -8.37
CA MET A 172 -13.64 2.92 -7.13
C MET A 172 -13.43 1.56 -6.44
N LYS A 173 -12.25 1.38 -5.86
CA LYS A 173 -11.93 0.25 -5.00
C LYS A 173 -11.57 0.75 -3.61
N ILE A 174 -12.20 0.16 -2.61
CA ILE A 174 -11.95 0.40 -1.19
C ILE A 174 -11.39 -0.89 -0.60
N ALA A 175 -10.34 -0.81 0.20
CA ALA A 175 -9.78 -1.93 0.92
C ALA A 175 -9.59 -1.59 2.39
N MET A 176 -10.36 -2.21 3.26
CA MET A 176 -10.10 -2.24 4.69
C MET A 176 -9.08 -3.34 4.96
N LEU A 177 -7.85 -2.93 5.25
CA LEU A 177 -6.72 -3.84 5.43
C LEU A 177 -6.80 -4.56 6.78
N ASP A 178 -6.44 -5.83 6.82
CA ASP A 178 -6.23 -6.53 8.10
C ASP A 178 -4.92 -6.04 8.72
N VAL A 179 -5.01 -4.99 9.51
CA VAL A 179 -3.91 -4.46 10.33
C VAL A 179 -3.87 -5.04 11.74
N GLY A 180 -4.73 -6.03 12.03
CA GLY A 180 -4.98 -6.50 13.39
C GLY A 180 -5.83 -5.49 14.16
N GLN A 181 -5.43 -5.14 15.39
CA GLN A 181 -6.16 -4.14 16.19
C GLN A 181 -5.70 -2.75 15.77
N GLY A 182 -6.56 -2.03 15.05
CA GLY A 182 -6.32 -0.71 14.47
C GLY A 182 -7.10 -0.51 13.17
N ASP A 183 -6.90 0.63 12.52
CA ASP A 183 -7.58 1.00 11.28
C ASP A 183 -6.59 1.30 10.16
N SER A 184 -6.93 0.86 8.96
CA SER A 184 -6.31 1.29 7.71
C SER A 184 -7.22 1.00 6.53
N ILE A 185 -7.69 2.03 5.84
CA ILE A 185 -8.58 1.89 4.70
C ILE A 185 -8.01 2.66 3.52
N VAL A 186 -7.68 1.94 2.46
CA VAL A 186 -7.18 2.53 1.21
C VAL A 186 -8.34 2.65 0.23
N MET A 187 -8.46 3.79 -0.40
CA MET A 187 -9.40 4.02 -1.50
C MET A 187 -8.64 4.43 -2.75
N HIS A 188 -9.02 3.86 -3.86
CA HIS A 188 -8.41 4.10 -5.16
C HIS A 188 -9.48 4.24 -6.22
N THR A 189 -9.55 5.38 -6.91
CA THR A 189 -10.50 5.64 -7.99
C THR A 189 -9.88 5.39 -9.37
N LYS A 190 -10.71 5.16 -10.36
CA LYS A 190 -10.31 4.95 -11.76
C LYS A 190 -9.61 6.19 -12.34
N GLU A 191 -9.96 7.37 -11.86
CA GLU A 191 -9.36 8.65 -12.24
C GLU A 191 -7.98 8.85 -11.62
N GLY A 192 -7.54 7.94 -10.72
CA GLY A 192 -6.22 7.94 -10.12
C GLY A 192 -6.12 8.62 -8.76
N MET A 193 -7.25 9.00 -8.13
CA MET A 193 -7.26 9.50 -6.75
C MET A 193 -6.94 8.36 -5.79
N ASN A 194 -5.93 8.55 -4.94
CA ASN A 194 -5.49 7.59 -3.94
C ASN A 194 -5.61 8.20 -2.55
N VAL A 195 -6.39 7.58 -1.69
CA VAL A 195 -6.68 8.11 -0.36
C VAL A 195 -6.46 7.01 0.68
N LEU A 196 -5.90 7.40 1.82
CA LEU A 196 -5.75 6.54 2.99
C LEU A 196 -6.51 7.16 4.17
N PHE A 197 -7.38 6.39 4.80
CA PHE A 197 -8.00 6.72 6.09
C PHE A 197 -7.33 5.90 7.18
N ASP A 198 -6.66 6.59 8.10
CA ASP A 198 -5.87 6.02 9.17
C ASP A 198 -4.81 5.01 8.68
N GLY A 199 -3.92 4.60 9.53
CA GLY A 199 -2.88 3.65 9.18
C GLY A 199 -2.12 3.22 10.42
N GLY A 200 -2.78 2.47 11.30
CA GLY A 200 -2.14 2.07 12.53
C GLY A 200 -2.49 0.66 13.00
N SER A 201 -1.76 0.21 14.03
CA SER A 201 -2.00 -1.06 14.69
C SER A 201 -1.36 -1.10 16.07
N THR A 202 -2.06 -1.68 17.06
CA THR A 202 -1.47 -2.03 18.36
C THR A 202 -0.99 -3.48 18.41
N SER A 203 -1.40 -4.34 17.49
CA SER A 203 -1.08 -5.77 17.49
C SER A 203 -0.03 -6.18 16.46
N LYS A 204 0.07 -5.49 15.30
CA LYS A 204 1.07 -5.76 14.27
C LYS A 204 2.20 -4.71 14.33
N LYS A 205 3.45 -5.17 14.25
CA LYS A 205 4.63 -4.28 14.15
C LYS A 205 4.88 -3.91 12.70
N ASN A 206 5.41 -2.69 12.48
CA ASN A 206 5.80 -2.19 11.17
C ASN A 206 4.66 -2.28 10.14
N VAL A 207 3.44 -1.97 10.57
CA VAL A 207 2.21 -2.11 9.77
C VAL A 207 2.21 -1.20 8.54
N GLY A 208 2.78 0.01 8.66
CA GLY A 208 2.95 0.94 7.55
C GLY A 208 3.81 0.34 6.44
N ARG A 209 4.96 -0.23 6.82
CA ARG A 209 5.95 -0.78 5.88
C ARG A 209 5.51 -2.10 5.26
N TYR A 210 5.01 -3.04 6.07
CA TYR A 210 4.78 -4.43 5.61
C TYR A 210 3.33 -4.75 5.26
N THR A 211 2.37 -3.94 5.69
CA THR A 211 0.95 -4.12 5.31
C THR A 211 0.53 -3.02 4.35
N ILE A 212 0.52 -1.75 4.79
CA ILE A 212 -0.05 -0.64 4.01
C ILE A 212 0.78 -0.38 2.75
N TYR A 213 2.09 -0.14 2.87
CA TYR A 213 2.94 0.14 1.71
C TYR A 213 3.04 -1.05 0.74
N THR A 214 3.00 -2.29 1.26
CA THR A 214 2.96 -3.48 0.41
C THR A 214 1.66 -3.53 -0.40
N TYR A 215 0.51 -3.20 0.20
CA TYR A 215 -0.76 -3.11 -0.49
C TYR A 215 -0.76 -1.99 -1.55
N LEU A 216 -0.23 -0.80 -1.22
CA LEU A 216 -0.09 0.30 -2.18
C LEU A 216 0.75 -0.12 -3.38
N LYS A 217 1.88 -0.79 -3.17
CA LYS A 217 2.70 -1.34 -4.27
C LYS A 217 1.96 -2.40 -5.08
N TYR A 218 1.19 -3.27 -4.43
CA TYR A 218 0.34 -4.24 -5.10
C TYR A 218 -0.65 -3.56 -6.05
N CYS A 219 -1.24 -2.45 -5.65
CA CYS A 219 -2.14 -1.64 -6.47
C CYS A 219 -1.42 -0.71 -7.46
N GLY A 220 -0.09 -0.66 -7.48
CA GLY A 220 0.66 0.27 -8.35
C GLY A 220 0.60 1.73 -7.90
N VAL A 221 0.19 1.99 -6.67
CA VAL A 221 0.06 3.34 -6.09
C VAL A 221 1.44 3.84 -5.70
N ARG A 222 1.82 5.00 -6.23
CA ARG A 222 3.09 5.71 -5.97
C ARG A 222 2.92 6.92 -5.08
N SER A 223 1.71 7.46 -5.02
CA SER A 223 1.39 8.63 -4.21
C SER A 223 0.03 8.46 -3.56
N LEU A 224 -0.08 8.94 -2.34
CA LEU A 224 -1.35 9.19 -1.69
C LEU A 224 -1.66 10.67 -1.86
N ASP A 225 -2.77 11.00 -2.51
CA ASP A 225 -3.21 12.39 -2.67
C ASP A 225 -3.61 12.98 -1.33
N TYR A 226 -4.34 12.18 -0.54
CA TYR A 226 -4.76 12.53 0.81
C TYR A 226 -4.58 11.37 1.79
N VAL A 227 -4.17 11.72 3.02
CA VAL A 227 -4.19 10.83 4.17
C VAL A 227 -5.05 11.49 5.24
N PHE A 228 -6.20 10.89 5.55
CA PHE A 228 -7.11 11.37 6.58
C PHE A 228 -6.79 10.67 7.91
N ILE A 229 -6.57 11.43 8.95
CA ILE A 229 -6.34 10.93 10.30
C ILE A 229 -7.57 11.22 11.13
N SER A 230 -8.16 10.17 11.72
CA SER A 230 -9.31 10.32 12.59
C SER A 230 -8.92 10.93 13.95
N HIS A 231 -7.88 10.36 14.58
CA HIS A 231 -7.34 10.82 15.87
C HIS A 231 -5.91 10.30 16.07
N PRO A 232 -5.15 10.80 17.09
CA PRO A 232 -3.72 10.54 17.18
C PRO A 232 -3.32 9.22 17.84
N ASP A 233 -4.26 8.35 18.19
CA ASP A 233 -3.94 7.12 18.90
C ASP A 233 -3.12 6.16 18.04
N LYS A 234 -2.31 5.34 18.70
CA LYS A 234 -1.29 4.51 18.06
C LYS A 234 -1.85 3.58 16.99
N ASP A 235 -3.03 3.02 17.21
CA ASP A 235 -3.72 2.11 16.28
C ASP A 235 -4.31 2.81 15.05
N HIS A 236 -4.14 4.13 14.95
CA HIS A 236 -4.53 4.93 13.78
C HIS A 236 -3.34 5.61 13.09
N VAL A 237 -2.22 5.86 13.82
CA VAL A 237 -1.13 6.70 13.25
C VAL A 237 0.25 6.06 13.22
N ASN A 238 0.53 4.93 13.92
CA ASN A 238 1.90 4.41 13.96
C ASN A 238 2.44 3.96 12.61
N GLY A 239 1.61 3.42 11.74
CA GLY A 239 1.99 3.08 10.37
C GLY A 239 2.17 4.31 9.49
N ILE A 240 1.50 5.44 9.80
CA ILE A 240 1.70 6.70 9.09
C ILE A 240 3.12 7.22 9.30
N TYR A 241 3.67 7.16 10.53
CA TYR A 241 5.07 7.49 10.78
C TYR A 241 6.02 6.65 9.92
N GLU A 242 5.72 5.35 9.78
CA GLU A 242 6.51 4.45 8.94
C GLU A 242 6.39 4.78 7.46
N LEU A 243 5.19 5.20 6.99
CA LEU A 243 5.00 5.66 5.61
C LEU A 243 5.74 6.96 5.33
N ILE A 244 5.78 7.90 6.29
CA ILE A 244 6.55 9.15 6.19
C ILE A 244 8.05 8.83 6.02
N GLU A 245 8.59 7.85 6.75
CA GLU A 245 9.99 7.40 6.60
C GLU A 245 10.26 6.76 5.22
N LEU A 246 9.24 6.25 4.55
CA LEU A 246 9.33 5.64 3.22
C LEU A 246 9.17 6.66 2.09
N CYS A 247 8.78 7.90 2.40
CA CYS A 247 8.67 8.95 1.39
C CYS A 247 10.03 9.26 0.80
N ASP A 248 10.16 8.97 -0.50
CA ASP A 248 11.36 9.17 -1.30
C ASP A 248 11.00 9.46 -2.76
N ASN A 249 11.92 9.25 -3.67
CA ASN A 249 11.68 9.41 -5.09
C ASN A 249 10.67 8.39 -5.69
N THR A 250 10.25 7.39 -4.93
CA THR A 250 9.37 6.30 -5.42
C THR A 250 7.98 6.31 -4.80
N PHE A 251 7.82 6.97 -3.64
CA PHE A 251 6.55 7.09 -2.92
C PHE A 251 6.41 8.47 -2.29
N GLU A 252 5.24 9.08 -2.45
CA GLU A 252 4.94 10.43 -1.99
C GLU A 252 3.61 10.48 -1.22
N ILE A 253 3.51 11.37 -0.24
CA ILE A 253 2.27 11.75 0.44
C ILE A 253 2.01 13.22 0.13
N GLY A 254 0.88 13.53 -0.50
CA GLY A 254 0.49 14.88 -0.90
C GLY A 254 0.04 15.71 0.30
N THR A 255 -1.15 15.43 0.81
CA THR A 255 -1.75 16.19 1.92
C THR A 255 -2.23 15.26 3.03
N VAL A 256 -1.88 15.59 4.28
CA VAL A 256 -2.44 14.93 5.46
C VAL A 256 -3.51 15.84 6.06
N VAL A 257 -4.72 15.28 6.24
CA VAL A 257 -5.86 15.94 6.83
C VAL A 257 -5.98 15.51 8.28
N LEU A 258 -5.86 16.47 9.19
CA LEU A 258 -5.98 16.26 10.63
C LEU A 258 -7.31 16.80 11.13
N PRO A 259 -7.92 16.23 12.18
CA PRO A 259 -9.10 16.82 12.81
C PRO A 259 -8.80 18.21 13.37
N GLY A 260 -9.74 19.14 13.25
CA GLY A 260 -9.65 20.52 13.69
C GLY A 260 -9.69 20.66 15.22
N ILE A 261 -8.89 19.88 15.92
CA ILE A 261 -8.75 19.92 17.38
C ILE A 261 -8.10 21.25 17.76
N ARG A 262 -8.91 22.24 18.03
CA ARG A 262 -8.40 23.47 18.61
C ARG A 262 -7.86 23.14 20.02
N ARG A 263 -6.67 23.62 20.33
CA ARG A 263 -6.04 23.54 21.66
C ARG A 263 -6.91 24.27 22.69
N THR A 264 -8.05 23.70 23.03
CA THR A 264 -8.83 24.14 24.17
C THR A 264 -8.27 23.41 25.41
N THR A 265 -8.24 24.12 26.52
CA THR A 265 -7.69 23.71 27.82
C THR A 265 -8.29 22.42 28.40
N ALA A 266 -9.33 21.86 27.77
CA ALA A 266 -10.05 20.66 28.21
C ALA A 266 -9.53 19.34 27.61
N VAL A 267 -8.82 19.36 26.47
CA VAL A 267 -8.27 18.13 25.89
C VAL A 267 -7.13 17.67 26.76
N LYS A 268 -7.21 16.46 27.26
CA LYS A 268 -6.11 15.87 28.02
C LYS A 268 -4.80 16.12 27.25
N LYS A 269 -3.85 16.74 27.93
CA LYS A 269 -2.55 17.19 27.43
C LYS A 269 -1.89 16.20 26.48
N GLN A 270 -2.09 14.89 26.69
CA GLN A 270 -1.52 13.79 25.92
C GLN A 270 -2.01 13.72 24.45
N ALA A 271 -3.32 13.76 24.19
CA ALA A 271 -3.84 13.68 22.82
C ALA A 271 -3.43 14.91 21.98
N GLY A 272 -3.40 16.09 22.60
CA GLY A 272 -2.91 17.32 21.95
C GLY A 272 -1.39 17.30 21.71
N ASP A 273 -0.63 16.64 22.58
CA ASP A 273 0.82 16.48 22.43
C ASP A 273 1.14 15.46 21.31
N ASP A 274 0.39 14.36 21.22
CA ASP A 274 0.56 13.33 20.17
C ASP A 274 0.18 13.86 18.80
N MET A 275 -0.92 14.60 18.66
CA MET A 275 -1.30 15.26 17.41
C MET A 275 -0.25 16.31 17.01
N SER A 276 0.24 17.11 17.97
CA SER A 276 1.30 18.10 17.73
C SER A 276 2.63 17.45 17.34
N LYS A 277 2.91 16.23 17.80
CA LYS A 277 4.08 15.45 17.40
C LYS A 277 3.95 15.00 15.96
N LEU A 278 2.79 14.45 15.57
CA LEU A 278 2.51 14.04 14.19
C LEU A 278 2.64 15.23 13.24
N GLU A 279 1.99 16.35 13.56
CA GLU A 279 2.06 17.59 12.78
C GLU A 279 3.50 18.08 12.59
N ARG A 280 4.32 18.09 13.65
CA ARG A 280 5.74 18.47 13.56
C ARG A 280 6.52 17.55 12.66
N THR A 281 6.29 16.24 12.74
CA THR A 281 6.95 15.24 11.87
C THR A 281 6.59 15.48 10.41
N LEU A 282 5.31 15.66 10.10
CA LEU A 282 4.83 15.94 8.75
C LEU A 282 5.43 17.23 8.18
N LYS A 283 5.41 18.32 8.97
CA LYS A 283 6.00 19.60 8.54
C LYS A 283 7.52 19.53 8.33
N ALA A 284 8.22 18.74 9.16
CA ALA A 284 9.67 18.56 9.03
C ALA A 284 10.05 17.82 7.73
N THR A 285 9.16 17.00 7.19
CA THR A 285 9.35 16.29 5.92
C THR A 285 8.79 17.03 4.71
N GLY A 286 8.19 18.22 4.91
CA GLY A 286 7.62 19.04 3.84
C GLY A 286 6.25 18.57 3.35
N ILE A 287 5.61 17.60 4.02
CA ILE A 287 4.28 17.12 3.70
C ILE A 287 3.25 18.20 4.08
N ASN A 288 2.31 18.48 3.16
CA ASN A 288 1.25 19.46 3.40
C ASN A 288 0.30 18.95 4.49
N VAL A 289 -0.08 19.83 5.42
CA VAL A 289 -1.01 19.51 6.51
C VAL A 289 -2.16 20.52 6.49
N VAL A 290 -3.38 19.99 6.45
CA VAL A 290 -4.62 20.78 6.58
C VAL A 290 -5.45 20.25 7.75
N TYR A 291 -6.33 21.10 8.27
CA TYR A 291 -7.25 20.72 9.34
C TYR A 291 -8.67 20.75 8.79
N ALA A 292 -9.48 19.76 9.19
CA ALA A 292 -10.87 19.66 8.81
C ALA A 292 -11.78 19.71 10.03
N ASP A 293 -12.81 20.55 9.95
CA ASP A 293 -13.95 20.64 10.86
C ASP A 293 -15.24 20.26 10.12
N ALA A 294 -16.32 19.99 10.84
CA ALA A 294 -17.62 19.70 10.26
C ALA A 294 -18.06 20.76 9.22
N GLY A 295 -18.43 20.29 8.03
CA GLY A 295 -18.78 21.07 6.86
C GLY A 295 -17.64 21.35 5.89
N ASP A 296 -16.39 21.02 6.23
CA ASP A 296 -15.28 21.10 5.28
C ASP A 296 -15.33 19.89 4.32
N SER A 297 -15.05 20.10 3.05
CA SER A 297 -15.12 19.04 2.05
C SER A 297 -14.05 19.14 0.98
N ILE A 298 -13.73 17.99 0.38
CA ILE A 298 -12.86 17.85 -0.79
C ILE A 298 -13.70 17.18 -1.87
N LYS A 299 -13.61 17.68 -3.11
CA LYS A 299 -14.32 17.10 -4.25
C LYS A 299 -13.39 16.98 -5.47
N SER A 300 -13.43 15.82 -6.12
CA SER A 300 -12.70 15.55 -7.36
C SER A 300 -13.54 14.63 -8.26
N GLY A 301 -14.15 15.19 -9.29
CA GLY A 301 -15.08 14.45 -10.15
C GLY A 301 -16.29 13.94 -9.35
N GLU A 302 -16.52 12.64 -9.40
CA GLU A 302 -17.59 11.96 -8.65
C GLU A 302 -17.20 11.62 -7.22
N PHE A 303 -15.90 11.67 -6.88
CA PHE A 303 -15.38 11.42 -5.55
C PHE A 303 -15.49 12.66 -4.68
N SER A 304 -16.08 12.52 -3.49
CA SER A 304 -16.07 13.56 -2.47
C SER A 304 -15.85 12.99 -1.08
N VAL A 305 -15.27 13.80 -0.21
CA VAL A 305 -15.11 13.53 1.22
C VAL A 305 -15.57 14.76 1.98
N GLU A 306 -16.56 14.60 2.83
CA GLU A 306 -17.08 15.65 3.70
C GLU A 306 -16.78 15.31 5.15
N CYS A 307 -16.25 16.27 5.90
CA CYS A 307 -16.04 16.15 7.33
C CYS A 307 -17.36 16.40 8.08
N MET A 308 -17.83 15.38 8.78
CA MET A 308 -19.07 15.46 9.60
C MET A 308 -18.76 15.78 11.06
N HIS A 309 -17.53 15.55 11.51
CA HIS A 309 -17.06 15.73 12.88
C HIS A 309 -15.54 15.94 12.86
N PRO A 310 -14.94 16.76 13.75
CA PRO A 310 -15.51 17.37 14.96
C PRO A 310 -16.46 18.53 14.68
N CYS A 311 -17.57 18.59 15.46
CA CYS A 311 -18.54 19.67 15.36
C CYS A 311 -18.01 20.95 15.97
N LYS A 312 -18.25 22.09 15.33
CA LYS A 312 -17.80 23.41 15.80
C LYS A 312 -18.46 23.77 17.14
N GLY A 313 -17.63 24.17 18.12
CA GLY A 313 -18.12 24.68 19.40
C GLY A 313 -18.36 23.62 20.49
N TYR A 314 -18.17 22.35 20.21
CA TYR A 314 -18.23 21.30 21.21
C TYR A 314 -16.92 21.16 21.99
N ASN A 315 -17.02 20.89 23.29
CA ASN A 315 -15.90 20.53 24.16
C ASN A 315 -15.90 19.03 24.40
N TYR A 316 -14.89 18.35 23.91
CA TYR A 316 -14.74 16.92 24.04
C TYR A 316 -13.74 16.60 25.13
N GLU A 317 -13.89 15.46 25.80
CA GLU A 317 -13.11 15.06 26.97
C GLU A 317 -12.02 14.02 26.66
N SER A 318 -12.17 13.29 25.54
CA SER A 318 -11.27 12.21 25.14
C SER A 318 -10.80 12.38 23.69
N ALA A 319 -9.72 11.69 23.32
CA ALA A 319 -9.23 11.64 21.93
C ALA A 319 -10.29 11.04 21.00
N ASN A 320 -11.00 10.00 21.47
CA ASN A 320 -12.05 9.33 20.71
C ASN A 320 -13.26 10.26 20.46
N ASP A 321 -13.57 11.13 21.42
CA ASP A 321 -14.63 12.15 21.23
C ASP A 321 -14.27 13.19 20.14
N TYR A 322 -12.97 13.36 19.81
CA TYR A 322 -12.49 14.23 18.72
C TYR A 322 -12.26 13.46 17.41
N SER A 323 -12.50 12.16 17.41
CA SER A 323 -12.26 11.34 16.23
C SER A 323 -13.00 11.88 15.03
N ALA A 324 -12.27 12.25 13.97
CA ALA A 324 -12.89 12.78 12.77
C ALA A 324 -13.79 11.72 12.12
N VAL A 325 -14.96 12.18 11.70
CA VAL A 325 -15.94 11.37 10.95
C VAL A 325 -16.07 11.98 9.56
N TYR A 326 -15.91 11.14 8.54
CA TYR A 326 -15.96 11.55 7.15
C TYR A 326 -17.04 10.78 6.40
N LEU A 327 -17.87 11.50 5.64
CA LEU A 327 -18.73 10.92 4.62
C LEU A 327 -17.95 10.89 3.31
N VAL A 328 -17.77 9.71 2.77
CA VAL A 328 -17.15 9.50 1.46
C VAL A 328 -18.24 9.13 0.47
N GLU A 329 -18.29 9.84 -0.66
CA GLU A 329 -19.24 9.59 -1.73
C GLU A 329 -18.51 9.38 -3.06
N TYR A 330 -19.06 8.51 -3.90
CA TYR A 330 -18.66 8.32 -5.30
C TYR A 330 -19.91 8.03 -6.14
N GLY A 331 -20.38 9.01 -6.87
CA GLY A 331 -21.69 8.94 -7.51
C GLY A 331 -22.80 8.67 -6.49
N ASP A 332 -23.54 7.58 -6.68
CA ASP A 332 -24.63 7.17 -5.77
C ASP A 332 -24.14 6.29 -4.58
N PHE A 333 -22.87 5.94 -4.54
CA PHE A 333 -22.28 5.16 -3.44
C PHE A 333 -21.85 6.07 -2.30
N SER A 334 -22.13 5.65 -1.06
CA SER A 334 -21.71 6.36 0.14
C SER A 334 -21.17 5.46 1.22
N MET A 335 -20.13 5.93 1.90
CA MET A 335 -19.49 5.24 3.03
C MET A 335 -19.18 6.23 4.15
N LEU A 336 -19.61 5.91 5.37
CA LEU A 336 -19.31 6.70 6.55
C LEU A 336 -18.13 6.13 7.32
N MET A 337 -17.07 6.93 7.46
CA MET A 337 -15.82 6.61 8.15
C MET A 337 -15.86 7.25 9.54
N THR A 338 -15.96 6.45 10.60
CA THR A 338 -16.22 6.99 11.96
C THR A 338 -14.99 7.03 12.85
N GLY A 339 -13.83 6.53 12.41
CA GLY A 339 -12.66 6.39 13.27
C GLY A 339 -13.04 5.67 14.57
N ASP A 340 -12.69 6.26 15.70
CA ASP A 340 -13.06 5.77 17.03
C ASP A 340 -14.14 6.63 17.71
N ALA A 341 -14.93 7.34 16.93
CA ALA A 341 -16.04 8.12 17.44
C ALA A 341 -16.99 7.27 18.29
N GLU A 342 -17.31 7.76 19.45
CA GLU A 342 -18.23 7.15 20.39
C GLU A 342 -19.52 8.00 20.56
N LYS A 343 -20.40 7.57 21.46
CA LYS A 343 -21.75 8.13 21.63
C LYS A 343 -21.83 9.67 21.69
N LYS A 344 -20.84 10.36 22.27
CA LYS A 344 -20.84 11.84 22.32
C LYS A 344 -20.65 12.48 20.95
N ALA A 345 -19.72 11.96 20.17
CA ALA A 345 -19.47 12.39 18.80
C ALA A 345 -20.67 12.05 17.90
N GLU A 346 -21.19 10.83 18.01
CA GLU A 346 -22.37 10.37 17.28
C GLU A 346 -23.58 11.26 17.55
N LYS A 347 -23.85 11.61 18.81
CA LYS A 347 -24.92 12.51 19.21
C LYS A 347 -24.75 13.90 18.60
N CYS A 348 -23.52 14.43 18.59
CA CYS A 348 -23.25 15.72 17.98
C CYS A 348 -23.58 15.74 16.49
N ILE A 349 -23.19 14.68 15.74
CA ILE A 349 -23.49 14.55 14.32
C ILE A 349 -25.00 14.57 14.08
N VAL A 350 -25.77 13.80 14.86
CA VAL A 350 -27.23 13.73 14.75
C VAL A 350 -27.88 15.05 15.10
N GLU A 351 -27.43 15.74 16.16
CA GLU A 351 -27.94 17.05 16.56
C GLU A 351 -27.65 18.15 15.53
N ASP A 352 -26.42 18.17 14.95
CA ASP A 352 -26.06 19.14 13.92
C ASP A 352 -26.89 18.95 12.64
N ALA A 353 -27.08 17.69 12.23
CA ALA A 353 -27.89 17.36 11.08
C ALA A 353 -29.36 17.79 11.27
N ASN A 354 -29.93 17.52 12.47
CA ASN A 354 -31.28 17.95 12.81
C ASN A 354 -31.44 19.48 12.84
N ARG A 355 -30.41 20.19 13.33
CA ARG A 355 -30.40 21.67 13.34
C ARG A 355 -30.39 22.23 11.92
N MET A 356 -29.52 21.74 11.05
CA MET A 356 -29.42 22.17 9.65
C MET A 356 -30.71 21.90 8.89
N ALA A 357 -31.39 20.79 9.11
CA ALA A 357 -32.66 20.45 8.52
C ALA A 357 -33.78 21.42 9.02
N GLY A 358 -33.82 21.71 10.33
CA GLY A 358 -34.76 22.65 10.93
C GLY A 358 -34.59 24.07 10.39
N ASP A 359 -33.36 24.55 10.24
CA ASP A 359 -33.05 25.87 9.67
C ASP A 359 -33.47 25.98 8.18
N ALA A 360 -33.42 24.85 7.44
CA ALA A 360 -33.87 24.76 6.06
C ALA A 360 -35.40 24.57 5.90
N GLY A 361 -36.14 24.40 7.00
CA GLY A 361 -37.59 24.10 6.99
C GLY A 361 -37.89 22.67 6.50
N GLU A 362 -36.90 21.79 6.48
CA GLU A 362 -37.01 20.39 6.07
C GLU A 362 -37.13 19.48 7.30
N SER A 363 -37.80 18.33 7.14
CA SER A 363 -37.72 17.26 8.13
C SER A 363 -36.33 16.67 8.11
N ALA A 364 -35.76 16.28 9.28
CA ALA A 364 -34.49 15.62 9.38
C ALA A 364 -34.41 14.44 8.39
N ARG A 365 -33.55 14.55 7.40
CA ARG A 365 -33.30 13.44 6.45
C ARG A 365 -32.46 12.42 7.13
N PHE A 366 -32.86 11.15 7.04
CA PHE A 366 -31.96 10.04 7.35
C PHE A 366 -30.78 10.07 6.37
N MET A 367 -29.58 9.83 6.86
CA MET A 367 -28.38 9.86 6.02
C MET A 367 -28.40 8.70 5.00
N SER A 368 -28.82 7.51 5.40
CA SER A 368 -28.89 6.27 4.61
C SER A 368 -27.63 6.02 3.78
N VAL A 369 -26.62 5.43 4.40
CA VAL A 369 -25.35 5.11 3.73
C VAL A 369 -25.29 3.64 3.31
N ASN A 370 -24.58 3.33 2.22
CA ASN A 370 -24.37 1.95 1.81
C ASN A 370 -23.47 1.20 2.79
N ILE A 371 -22.44 1.87 3.30
CA ILE A 371 -21.47 1.24 4.21
C ILE A 371 -21.17 2.14 5.40
N LEU A 372 -21.16 1.56 6.59
CA LEU A 372 -20.63 2.14 7.81
C LEU A 372 -19.33 1.44 8.20
N LYS A 373 -18.21 2.17 8.28
CA LYS A 373 -17.07 1.72 9.10
C LYS A 373 -17.45 1.91 10.56
N VAL A 374 -17.61 0.82 11.29
CA VAL A 374 -18.08 0.83 12.69
C VAL A 374 -17.06 1.51 13.60
N GLY A 375 -17.54 2.41 14.46
CA GLY A 375 -16.69 3.18 15.36
C GLY A 375 -15.98 2.32 16.39
N HIS A 376 -14.75 2.72 16.75
CA HIS A 376 -13.93 2.16 17.82
C HIS A 376 -13.87 0.63 17.79
N HIS A 377 -13.60 0.08 16.59
CA HIS A 377 -13.45 -1.37 16.34
C HIS A 377 -14.62 -2.24 16.82
N GLY A 378 -15.80 -1.64 16.96
CA GLY A 378 -16.99 -2.31 17.51
C GLY A 378 -17.07 -2.27 19.04
N SER A 379 -16.49 -1.25 19.68
CA SER A 379 -16.68 -0.95 21.12
C SER A 379 -18.16 -0.82 21.46
N LYS A 380 -18.53 -1.25 22.67
CA LYS A 380 -19.91 -1.04 23.18
C LYS A 380 -20.30 0.43 23.33
N GLY A 381 -19.31 1.34 23.41
CA GLY A 381 -19.49 2.79 23.50
C GLY A 381 -19.83 3.45 22.18
N ALA A 382 -19.59 2.76 21.06
CA ALA A 382 -19.82 3.26 19.71
C ALA A 382 -21.07 2.64 19.06
N SER A 383 -21.51 3.20 17.95
CA SER A 383 -22.66 2.74 17.15
C SER A 383 -23.95 2.68 18.00
N SER A 384 -24.31 3.80 18.62
CA SER A 384 -25.51 3.92 19.42
C SER A 384 -26.78 3.72 18.57
N GLU A 385 -27.88 3.29 19.21
CA GLU A 385 -29.17 3.07 18.52
C GLU A 385 -29.67 4.32 17.82
N GLU A 386 -29.50 5.50 18.46
CA GLU A 386 -29.87 6.78 17.88
C GLU A 386 -29.08 7.09 16.60
N PHE A 387 -27.76 6.90 16.66
CA PHE A 387 -26.89 7.12 15.51
C PHE A 387 -27.16 6.12 14.38
N LEU A 388 -27.30 4.83 14.69
CA LEU A 388 -27.63 3.80 13.72
C LEU A 388 -29.01 4.02 13.06
N SER A 389 -29.99 4.52 13.83
CA SER A 389 -31.30 4.88 13.29
C SER A 389 -31.24 6.06 12.33
N TYR A 390 -30.29 6.98 12.52
CA TYR A 390 -30.04 8.13 11.65
C TYR A 390 -29.26 7.72 10.40
N VAL A 391 -28.16 6.94 10.56
CA VAL A 391 -27.25 6.57 9.46
C VAL A 391 -27.83 5.46 8.59
N LYS A 392 -28.60 4.53 9.13
CA LYS A 392 -29.26 3.39 8.47
C LYS A 392 -28.35 2.68 7.45
N PRO A 393 -27.18 2.14 7.86
CA PRO A 393 -26.26 1.51 6.93
C PRO A 393 -26.83 0.17 6.42
N GLU A 394 -26.62 -0.11 5.14
CA GLU A 394 -26.91 -1.44 4.56
C GLU A 394 -25.90 -2.48 5.03
N ASN A 395 -24.64 -2.08 5.12
CA ASN A 395 -23.52 -2.93 5.54
C ASN A 395 -22.67 -2.21 6.59
N ALA A 396 -22.07 -3.00 7.48
CA ALA A 396 -21.17 -2.54 8.53
C ALA A 396 -19.82 -3.25 8.41
N LEU A 397 -18.74 -2.49 8.29
CA LEU A 397 -17.37 -3.02 8.27
C LEU A 397 -16.71 -2.77 9.62
N ILE A 398 -16.14 -3.81 10.21
CA ILE A 398 -15.44 -3.74 11.50
C ILE A 398 -13.97 -4.12 11.28
N SER A 399 -13.07 -3.20 11.57
CA SER A 399 -11.64 -3.46 11.65
C SER A 399 -11.28 -3.81 13.08
N CYS A 400 -10.83 -5.03 13.33
CA CYS A 400 -10.41 -5.49 14.65
C CYS A 400 -9.47 -6.69 14.55
N GLY A 401 -8.65 -6.89 15.57
CA GLY A 401 -7.69 -7.99 15.61
C GLY A 401 -8.30 -9.29 16.14
N ALA A 402 -7.95 -10.42 15.54
CA ALA A 402 -8.35 -11.73 16.04
C ALA A 402 -7.76 -11.95 17.45
N GLY A 403 -8.64 -12.33 18.40
CA GLY A 403 -8.24 -12.58 19.78
C GLY A 403 -7.71 -11.35 20.53
N ASN A 404 -8.14 -10.13 20.12
CA ASN A 404 -7.73 -8.88 20.77
C ASN A 404 -8.13 -8.84 22.26
N SER A 405 -7.31 -8.18 23.07
CA SER A 405 -7.52 -8.09 24.54
C SER A 405 -8.66 -7.15 24.95
N TYR A 406 -9.20 -6.37 24.03
CA TYR A 406 -10.27 -5.41 24.27
C TYR A 406 -11.66 -6.06 24.22
N GLY A 407 -11.77 -7.29 23.68
CA GLY A 407 -13.03 -7.98 23.44
C GLY A 407 -13.83 -7.42 22.27
N HIS A 408 -13.18 -6.67 21.37
CA HIS A 408 -13.81 -6.09 20.17
C HIS A 408 -13.99 -7.13 19.06
N PRO A 409 -15.12 -7.10 18.32
CA PRO A 409 -16.30 -6.28 18.57
C PRO A 409 -17.14 -6.82 19.74
N HIS A 410 -17.69 -5.92 20.55
CA HIS A 410 -18.58 -6.30 21.64
C HIS A 410 -19.93 -6.84 21.13
N THR A 411 -20.50 -7.78 21.87
CA THR A 411 -21.78 -8.40 21.53
C THR A 411 -22.92 -7.38 21.41
N GLU A 412 -22.93 -6.37 22.27
CA GLU A 412 -23.93 -5.30 22.27
C GLU A 412 -23.91 -4.50 20.96
N THR A 413 -22.74 -4.23 20.42
CA THR A 413 -22.59 -3.53 19.13
C THR A 413 -23.08 -4.40 17.98
N LEU A 414 -22.72 -5.69 17.99
CA LEU A 414 -23.21 -6.63 16.98
C LEU A 414 -24.73 -6.78 17.03
N GLN A 415 -25.33 -6.81 18.23
CA GLN A 415 -26.79 -6.87 18.40
C GLN A 415 -27.47 -5.61 17.86
N ARG A 416 -26.94 -4.40 18.12
CA ARG A 416 -27.50 -3.15 17.56
C ARG A 416 -27.44 -3.12 16.03
N LEU A 417 -26.32 -3.54 15.43
CA LEU A 417 -26.16 -3.63 13.97
C LEU A 417 -27.13 -4.67 13.37
N SER A 418 -27.26 -5.83 14.00
CA SER A 418 -28.22 -6.85 13.57
C SER A 418 -29.66 -6.38 13.72
N GLY A 419 -29.97 -5.61 14.79
CA GLY A 419 -31.31 -5.07 15.05
C GLY A 419 -31.83 -4.11 13.98
N ILE A 420 -30.93 -3.38 13.29
CA ILE A 420 -31.25 -2.53 12.14
C ILE A 420 -31.16 -3.25 10.79
N GLY A 421 -30.81 -4.55 10.79
CA GLY A 421 -30.67 -5.37 9.56
C GLY A 421 -29.37 -5.15 8.79
N ALA A 422 -28.38 -4.45 9.33
CA ALA A 422 -27.09 -4.24 8.68
C ALA A 422 -26.29 -5.55 8.58
N LYS A 423 -25.73 -5.84 7.38
CA LYS A 423 -24.86 -7.00 7.18
C LYS A 423 -23.45 -6.68 7.67
N VAL A 424 -22.92 -7.49 8.58
CA VAL A 424 -21.63 -7.24 9.22
C VAL A 424 -20.52 -8.04 8.54
N TYR A 425 -19.40 -7.35 8.28
CA TYR A 425 -18.13 -7.93 7.81
C TYR A 425 -17.01 -7.53 8.77
N ARG A 426 -16.10 -8.47 9.11
CA ARG A 426 -15.08 -8.28 10.14
C ARG A 426 -13.72 -8.74 9.64
N THR A 427 -12.67 -7.93 9.90
CA THR A 427 -11.30 -8.28 9.48
C THR A 427 -10.72 -9.45 10.27
N ASP A 428 -11.08 -9.64 11.53
CA ASP A 428 -10.62 -10.76 12.36
C ASP A 428 -11.18 -12.14 11.92
N GLU A 429 -12.27 -12.15 11.14
CA GLU A 429 -12.87 -13.37 10.57
C GLU A 429 -12.50 -13.60 9.11
N SER A 430 -12.29 -12.53 8.36
CA SER A 430 -12.23 -12.58 6.90
C SER A 430 -10.91 -12.06 6.32
N GLY A 431 -10.02 -11.53 7.14
CA GLY A 431 -8.84 -10.82 6.66
C GLY A 431 -9.21 -9.48 6.00
N GLU A 432 -8.55 -9.12 4.93
CA GLU A 432 -8.87 -7.91 4.14
C GLU A 432 -10.32 -7.96 3.63
N ILE A 433 -11.00 -6.81 3.68
CA ILE A 433 -12.34 -6.62 3.12
C ILE A 433 -12.25 -5.60 2.00
N ALA A 434 -12.55 -6.02 0.77
CA ALA A 434 -12.54 -5.16 -0.40
C ALA A 434 -13.97 -4.79 -0.81
N VAL A 435 -14.19 -3.52 -1.17
CA VAL A 435 -15.43 -3.03 -1.78
C VAL A 435 -15.09 -2.51 -3.17
N ARG A 436 -15.83 -2.98 -4.17
CA ARG A 436 -15.70 -2.52 -5.57
C ARG A 436 -16.97 -1.80 -5.95
N VAL A 437 -16.84 -0.53 -6.29
CA VAL A 437 -17.93 0.32 -6.80
C VAL A 437 -17.84 0.36 -8.30
N ARG A 438 -18.94 0.08 -8.99
CA ARG A 438 -19.01 0.09 -10.45
C ARG A 438 -20.42 0.44 -10.91
N ASP A 439 -20.52 1.40 -11.81
CA ASP A 439 -21.80 1.79 -12.44
C ASP A 439 -22.93 2.03 -11.40
N GLY A 440 -22.64 2.76 -10.31
CA GLY A 440 -23.57 3.04 -9.21
C GLY A 440 -23.90 1.84 -8.30
N SER A 441 -23.41 0.64 -8.61
CA SER A 441 -23.55 -0.54 -7.76
C SER A 441 -22.26 -0.85 -7.02
N TYR A 442 -22.33 -1.66 -5.95
CA TYR A 442 -21.13 -2.08 -5.23
C TYR A 442 -21.18 -3.56 -4.85
N LYS A 443 -19.99 -4.15 -4.67
CA LYS A 443 -19.81 -5.52 -4.22
C LYS A 443 -18.78 -5.57 -3.10
N ILE A 444 -19.09 -6.29 -2.04
CA ILE A 444 -18.18 -6.53 -0.93
C ILE A 444 -17.58 -7.94 -1.07
N GLU A 445 -16.25 -8.01 -1.04
CA GLU A 445 -15.47 -9.25 -1.10
C GLU A 445 -14.65 -9.35 0.19
N ALA A 446 -14.83 -10.44 0.93
CA ALA A 446 -14.08 -10.72 2.13
C ALA A 446 -13.17 -11.91 1.87
N PHE A 447 -11.88 -11.71 2.04
CA PHE A 447 -10.88 -12.75 1.83
C PHE A 447 -10.74 -13.55 3.13
N LYS A 448 -11.22 -14.81 3.13
CA LYS A 448 -10.93 -15.72 4.24
C LYS A 448 -9.42 -15.91 4.32
N ALA A 449 -8.83 -15.57 5.44
CA ALA A 449 -7.47 -16.00 5.75
C ALA A 449 -7.43 -17.52 5.55
N LEU A 450 -6.53 -18.00 4.71
CA LEU A 450 -6.21 -19.42 4.65
C LEU A 450 -5.76 -19.79 6.07
N LYS A 451 -6.61 -20.53 6.80
CA LYS A 451 -6.20 -21.09 8.08
C LYS A 451 -5.05 -22.04 7.77
N GLY A 452 -3.82 -21.56 8.08
CA GLY A 452 -2.62 -22.38 8.05
C GLY A 452 -2.68 -23.51 9.10
#